data_321f656cb137cef3b588fd416af3e0bb
#
_entry.id   321f656cb137cef3b588fd416af3e0bb
#
_cell.length_a   1.000
_cell.length_b   1.000
_cell.length_c   1.000
_cell.angle_alpha   90.00
_cell.angle_beta   90.00
_cell.angle_gamma   90.00
#
_symmetry.space_group_name_H-M   'P 1'
#
loop_
_entity.id
_entity.type
_entity.pdbx_description
1 polymer ?
#
loop_
_entity_poly.entity_id
_entity_poly.type
_entity_poly.pdbx_seq_one_letter_code
_entity_poly.pdbx_strand_id
1 'polypeptide(L)'
;VMKPRADRLPIDPLDDVPDGYTADQRDVPGGFTGDPDVFDTWATSSLTPQIATHGPLDPARHKKLFPMDMRPQSHEIIRTWAFYTIVKAWMHEREVPWHNVVISGWILDPDRKKMSKSQGNVVTPEPLIDQFGADCVRYWAGRARVGVDTAFDEQVFKVGKRLATKMFNASK
;
A
#
# COMPACT_ATOMS: atom_id res chain seq x y z
N VAL A 1 -10.34 -28.66 -13.69
CA VAL A 1 -9.62 -27.40 -13.45
C VAL A 1 -8.31 -27.46 -14.21
N MET A 2 -8.10 -26.49 -15.11
CA MET A 2 -6.85 -26.31 -15.83
C MET A 2 -5.93 -25.41 -15.02
N LYS A 3 -4.64 -25.78 -14.93
CA LYS A 3 -3.62 -24.97 -14.28
C LYS A 3 -2.64 -24.46 -15.33
N PRO A 4 -2.24 -23.20 -15.27
CA PRO A 4 -1.23 -22.66 -16.19
C PRO A 4 0.13 -23.32 -15.96
N ARG A 5 0.93 -23.35 -17.01
CA ARG A 5 2.35 -23.72 -16.93
C ARG A 5 3.11 -22.55 -16.25
N ALA A 6 4.13 -22.90 -15.47
CA ALA A 6 4.90 -21.88 -14.73
C ALA A 6 5.62 -20.87 -15.64
N ASP A 7 6.02 -21.30 -16.84
CA ASP A 7 6.67 -20.45 -17.84
C ASP A 7 5.72 -19.49 -18.58
N ARG A 8 4.39 -19.64 -18.38
CA ARG A 8 3.35 -18.79 -18.92
C ARG A 8 2.82 -17.73 -17.94
N LEU A 9 3.26 -17.79 -16.68
CA LEU A 9 2.83 -16.83 -15.66
C LEU A 9 3.51 -15.46 -15.85
N PRO A 10 2.78 -14.34 -15.53
CA PRO A 10 1.39 -14.29 -15.04
C PRO A 10 0.37 -14.49 -16.17
N ILE A 11 -0.79 -15.05 -15.85
CA ILE A 11 -1.94 -15.10 -16.75
C ILE A 11 -3.19 -14.52 -16.07
N ASP A 12 -4.05 -13.89 -16.87
CA ASP A 12 -5.38 -13.46 -16.47
C ASP A 12 -6.41 -14.47 -16.99
N PRO A 13 -7.10 -15.24 -16.12
CA PRO A 13 -8.10 -16.22 -16.55
C PRO A 13 -9.26 -15.61 -17.34
N LEU A 14 -9.54 -14.32 -17.17
CA LEU A 14 -10.64 -13.65 -17.88
C LEU A 14 -10.27 -13.25 -19.32
N ASP A 15 -8.99 -12.97 -19.57
CA ASP A 15 -8.51 -12.51 -20.88
C ASP A 15 -7.73 -13.59 -21.65
N ASP A 16 -6.85 -14.32 -20.95
CA ASP A 16 -5.99 -15.31 -21.59
C ASP A 16 -6.72 -16.59 -22.01
N VAL A 17 -6.24 -17.22 -23.07
CA VAL A 17 -6.79 -18.47 -23.61
C VAL A 17 -5.90 -19.63 -23.20
N PRO A 18 -6.47 -20.72 -22.60
CA PRO A 18 -5.69 -21.89 -22.23
C PRO A 18 -5.14 -22.65 -23.45
N ASP A 19 -4.03 -23.35 -23.26
CA ASP A 19 -3.46 -24.19 -24.32
C ASP A 19 -4.47 -25.25 -24.81
N GLY A 20 -4.57 -25.35 -26.12
CA GLY A 20 -5.50 -26.29 -26.77
C GLY A 20 -6.92 -25.75 -27.01
N TYR A 21 -7.17 -24.48 -26.66
CA TYR A 21 -8.44 -23.80 -26.92
C TYR A 21 -8.24 -22.57 -27.79
N THR A 22 -9.36 -22.08 -28.34
CA THR A 22 -9.43 -20.82 -29.08
C THR A 22 -10.38 -19.83 -28.38
N ALA A 23 -10.28 -18.55 -28.65
CA ALA A 23 -11.03 -17.51 -27.94
C ALA A 23 -12.56 -17.65 -28.07
N ASP A 24 -13.04 -18.17 -29.21
CA ASP A 24 -14.45 -18.44 -29.48
C ASP A 24 -15.03 -19.64 -28.68
N GLN A 25 -14.16 -20.42 -28.06
CA GLN A 25 -14.55 -21.49 -27.15
C GLN A 25 -14.73 -21.04 -25.69
N ARG A 26 -14.59 -19.77 -25.40
CA ARG A 26 -14.84 -19.22 -24.07
C ARG A 26 -16.34 -19.23 -23.78
N ASP A 27 -16.70 -19.72 -22.59
CA ASP A 27 -18.07 -19.75 -22.03
C ASP A 27 -19.11 -20.52 -22.86
N VAL A 28 -18.66 -21.46 -23.72
CA VAL A 28 -19.54 -22.34 -24.51
C VAL A 28 -19.43 -23.80 -24.06
N PRO A 29 -20.46 -24.63 -24.27
CA PRO A 29 -20.40 -26.06 -23.95
C PRO A 29 -19.24 -26.77 -24.66
N GLY A 30 -18.42 -27.50 -23.89
CA GLY A 30 -17.22 -28.17 -24.40
C GLY A 30 -15.99 -27.29 -24.54
N GLY A 31 -16.11 -26.00 -24.26
CA GLY A 31 -15.03 -25.06 -24.20
C GLY A 31 -14.45 -24.88 -22.79
N PHE A 32 -14.10 -23.65 -22.45
CA PHE A 32 -13.55 -23.29 -21.14
C PHE A 32 -14.21 -22.00 -20.61
N THR A 33 -14.13 -21.80 -19.29
CA THR A 33 -14.47 -20.53 -18.64
C THR A 33 -13.33 -20.10 -17.71
N GLY A 34 -13.08 -18.81 -17.63
CA GLY A 34 -12.16 -18.23 -16.66
C GLY A 34 -12.78 -18.21 -15.26
N ASP A 35 -11.97 -18.48 -14.24
CA ASP A 35 -12.40 -18.29 -12.85
C ASP A 35 -12.52 -16.78 -12.59
N PRO A 36 -13.73 -16.25 -12.25
CA PRO A 36 -13.90 -14.82 -12.00
C PRO A 36 -13.38 -14.39 -10.63
N ASP A 37 -13.11 -15.36 -9.75
CA ASP A 37 -12.64 -15.05 -8.40
C ASP A 37 -11.17 -14.69 -8.40
N VAL A 38 -10.83 -13.59 -7.74
CA VAL A 38 -9.46 -13.15 -7.50
C VAL A 38 -9.16 -13.22 -6.00
N PHE A 39 -7.90 -13.44 -5.66
CA PHE A 39 -7.49 -13.32 -4.27
C PHE A 39 -7.74 -11.90 -3.76
N ASP A 40 -8.20 -11.80 -2.52
CA ASP A 40 -8.23 -10.56 -1.79
C ASP A 40 -6.85 -9.88 -1.87
N THR A 41 -6.82 -8.57 -2.13
CA THR A 41 -5.58 -7.78 -2.21
C THR A 41 -4.73 -7.87 -0.94
N TRP A 42 -5.35 -8.14 0.22
CA TRP A 42 -4.63 -8.43 1.46
C TRP A 42 -3.74 -9.67 1.36
N ALA A 43 -4.01 -10.58 0.44
CA ALA A 43 -3.16 -11.74 0.18
C ALA A 43 -1.74 -11.32 -0.24
N THR A 44 -1.62 -10.36 -1.17
CA THR A 44 -0.32 -9.79 -1.59
C THR A 44 0.22 -8.81 -0.56
N SER A 45 -0.63 -7.91 -0.05
CA SER A 45 -0.23 -6.89 0.94
C SER A 45 0.35 -7.49 2.21
N SER A 46 -0.11 -8.68 2.60
CA SER A 46 0.39 -9.40 3.77
C SER A 46 1.79 -10.01 3.60
N LEU A 47 2.33 -10.03 2.39
CA LEU A 47 3.70 -10.46 2.07
C LEU A 47 4.68 -9.28 1.93
N THR A 48 4.27 -8.08 2.27
CA THR A 48 5.10 -6.87 2.11
C THR A 48 6.50 -6.99 2.72
N PRO A 49 6.71 -7.57 3.93
CA PRO A 49 8.05 -7.75 4.46
C PRO A 49 8.94 -8.64 3.59
N GLN A 50 8.40 -9.76 3.09
CA GLN A 50 9.13 -10.67 2.21
C GLN A 50 9.42 -10.02 0.84
N ILE A 51 8.48 -9.27 0.29
CA ILE A 51 8.65 -8.53 -0.96
C ILE A 51 9.75 -7.46 -0.81
N ALA A 52 9.69 -6.66 0.25
CA ALA A 52 10.65 -5.58 0.49
C ALA A 52 12.08 -6.09 0.73
N THR A 53 12.22 -7.27 1.31
CA THR A 53 13.51 -7.90 1.57
C THR A 53 13.99 -8.78 0.42
N HIS A 54 13.21 -8.95 -0.65
CA HIS A 54 13.42 -9.87 -1.78
C HIS A 54 13.52 -11.35 -1.38
N GLY A 55 12.89 -11.76 -0.28
CA GLY A 55 12.90 -13.08 0.34
C GLY A 55 13.40 -14.26 -0.50
N PRO A 56 12.54 -14.86 -1.35
CA PRO A 56 12.94 -16.01 -2.15
C PRO A 56 14.01 -15.73 -3.23
N LEU A 57 14.09 -14.47 -3.70
CA LEU A 57 14.98 -14.06 -4.80
C LEU A 57 16.37 -13.69 -4.34
N ASP A 58 16.51 -13.20 -3.11
CA ASP A 58 17.80 -12.83 -2.49
C ASP A 58 17.82 -13.23 -1.00
N PRO A 59 18.08 -14.51 -0.69
CA PRO A 59 18.13 -15.00 0.68
C PRO A 59 19.17 -14.30 1.56
N ALA A 60 20.26 -13.82 0.98
CA ALA A 60 21.31 -13.13 1.73
C ALA A 60 20.85 -11.74 2.19
N ARG A 61 20.16 -11.01 1.32
CA ARG A 61 19.51 -9.73 1.66
C ARG A 61 18.38 -9.93 2.65
N HIS A 62 17.52 -10.92 2.42
CA HIS A 62 16.40 -11.25 3.30
C HIS A 62 16.88 -11.48 4.74
N LYS A 63 17.88 -12.32 4.92
CA LYS A 63 18.45 -12.62 6.25
C LYS A 63 18.98 -11.37 7.00
N LYS A 64 19.39 -10.33 6.26
CA LYS A 64 19.86 -9.07 6.87
C LYS A 64 18.75 -8.12 7.25
N LEU A 65 17.60 -8.19 6.57
CA LEU A 65 16.54 -7.20 6.66
C LEU A 65 15.25 -7.72 7.31
N PHE A 66 15.11 -9.05 7.43
CA PHE A 66 13.97 -9.68 8.07
C PHE A 66 14.40 -10.31 9.41
N PRO A 67 13.65 -10.10 10.51
CA PRO A 67 12.48 -9.21 10.63
C PRO A 67 12.86 -7.74 10.50
N MET A 68 11.90 -6.93 10.05
CA MET A 68 12.10 -5.49 9.87
C MET A 68 12.09 -4.76 11.22
N ASP A 69 12.72 -3.59 11.30
CA ASP A 69 12.74 -2.81 12.53
C ASP A 69 11.39 -2.19 12.85
N MET A 70 10.67 -1.70 11.80
CA MET A 70 9.47 -0.93 12.00
C MET A 70 8.44 -1.14 10.89
N ARG A 71 7.17 -1.19 11.30
CA ARG A 71 5.99 -1.18 10.44
C ARG A 71 5.14 0.06 10.71
N PRO A 72 5.10 1.07 9.83
CA PRO A 72 4.11 2.12 9.89
C PRO A 72 2.79 1.66 9.24
N GLN A 73 1.69 1.88 9.91
CA GLN A 73 0.34 1.64 9.38
C GLN A 73 -0.73 2.40 10.15
N SER A 74 -1.93 2.51 9.58
CA SER A 74 -3.10 3.05 10.27
C SER A 74 -3.73 2.02 11.22
N HIS A 75 -4.41 2.50 12.27
CA HIS A 75 -5.20 1.66 13.17
C HIS A 75 -6.35 0.92 12.46
N GLU A 76 -6.86 1.47 11.36
CA GLU A 76 -7.97 0.90 10.60
C GLU A 76 -7.67 -0.49 10.01
N ILE A 77 -6.41 -0.75 9.68
CA ILE A 77 -5.98 -1.98 9.00
C ILE A 77 -5.22 -2.95 9.91
N ILE A 78 -5.36 -2.83 11.22
CA ILE A 78 -4.73 -3.76 12.18
C ILE A 78 -5.26 -5.18 11.98
N ARG A 79 -6.58 -5.36 11.90
CA ARG A 79 -7.19 -6.69 11.75
C ARG A 79 -7.04 -7.30 10.35
N THR A 80 -6.68 -6.53 9.37
CA THR A 80 -6.41 -6.98 8.00
C THR A 80 -4.91 -7.03 7.75
N TRP A 81 -4.27 -5.92 7.48
CA TRP A 81 -2.88 -5.89 7.06
C TRP A 81 -1.90 -6.40 8.12
N ALA A 82 -1.98 -5.90 9.36
CA ALA A 82 -1.09 -6.37 10.43
C ALA A 82 -1.32 -7.84 10.74
N PHE A 83 -2.58 -8.23 10.97
CA PHE A 83 -2.93 -9.60 11.33
C PHE A 83 -2.50 -10.59 10.25
N TYR A 84 -2.86 -10.36 8.98
CA TYR A 84 -2.49 -11.26 7.89
C TYR A 84 -0.98 -11.31 7.66
N THR A 85 -0.29 -10.18 7.83
CA THR A 85 1.18 -10.16 7.71
C THR A 85 1.85 -10.98 8.80
N ILE A 86 1.39 -10.87 10.05
CA ILE A 86 1.94 -11.65 11.17
C ILE A 86 1.70 -13.15 10.94
N VAL A 87 0.47 -13.53 10.59
CA VAL A 87 0.11 -14.94 10.35
C VAL A 87 0.96 -15.53 9.22
N LYS A 88 1.08 -14.83 8.08
CA LYS A 88 1.87 -15.32 6.95
C LYS A 88 3.36 -15.37 7.25
N ALA A 89 3.91 -14.36 7.90
CA ALA A 89 5.30 -14.37 8.32
C ALA A 89 5.59 -15.56 9.25
N TRP A 90 4.71 -15.80 10.22
CA TRP A 90 4.83 -16.96 11.10
C TRP A 90 4.75 -18.29 10.36
N MET A 91 3.86 -18.40 9.38
CA MET A 91 3.72 -19.63 8.58
C MET A 91 4.93 -19.90 7.69
N HIS A 92 5.53 -18.86 7.12
CA HIS A 92 6.66 -18.98 6.20
C HIS A 92 8.02 -19.01 6.91
N GLU A 93 8.24 -18.09 7.87
CA GLU A 93 9.55 -17.83 8.49
C GLU A 93 9.66 -18.34 9.92
N ARG A 94 8.52 -18.69 10.58
CA ARG A 94 8.44 -19.01 12.02
C ARG A 94 8.90 -17.85 12.90
N GLU A 95 8.74 -16.63 12.41
CA GLU A 95 9.12 -15.40 13.10
C GLU A 95 8.11 -14.29 12.85
N VAL A 96 8.04 -13.30 13.76
CA VAL A 96 7.23 -12.09 13.56
C VAL A 96 7.94 -11.15 12.56
N PRO A 97 7.19 -10.43 11.71
CA PRO A 97 7.79 -9.73 10.58
C PRO A 97 8.45 -8.39 10.92
N TRP A 98 8.31 -7.88 12.15
CA TRP A 98 8.89 -6.61 12.60
C TRP A 98 8.99 -6.55 14.12
N HIS A 99 9.83 -5.64 14.64
CA HIS A 99 10.00 -5.43 16.09
C HIS A 99 9.09 -4.35 16.64
N ASN A 100 8.76 -3.33 15.84
CA ASN A 100 7.97 -2.17 16.25
C ASN A 100 6.85 -1.88 15.24
N VAL A 101 5.72 -1.40 15.77
CA VAL A 101 4.60 -0.92 14.94
C VAL A 101 4.31 0.53 15.28
N VAL A 102 4.30 1.39 14.27
CA VAL A 102 3.91 2.80 14.40
C VAL A 102 2.51 2.96 13.86
N ILE A 103 1.56 3.24 14.75
CA ILE A 103 0.14 3.36 14.39
C ILE A 103 -0.20 4.83 14.15
N SER A 104 -0.65 5.17 12.94
CA SER A 104 -1.18 6.48 12.58
C SER A 104 -2.69 6.56 12.79
N GLY A 105 -3.21 7.78 13.00
CA GLY A 105 -4.62 8.10 12.89
C GLY A 105 -5.07 8.25 11.44
N TRP A 106 -6.30 8.71 11.25
CA TRP A 106 -6.84 9.05 9.93
C TRP A 106 -6.39 10.44 9.48
N ILE A 107 -6.38 10.64 8.17
CA ILE A 107 -6.41 11.97 7.59
C ILE A 107 -7.88 12.33 7.38
N LEU A 108 -8.29 13.45 7.98
CA LEU A 108 -9.65 13.97 7.93
C LEU A 108 -9.73 15.11 6.91
N ASP A 109 -10.89 15.28 6.32
CA ASP A 109 -11.21 16.42 5.46
C ASP A 109 -11.27 17.75 6.25
N PRO A 110 -11.49 18.92 5.61
CA PRO A 110 -11.61 20.20 6.30
C PRO A 110 -12.74 20.24 7.35
N ASP A 111 -13.79 19.44 7.14
CA ASP A 111 -14.93 19.32 8.08
C ASP A 111 -14.68 18.27 9.19
N ARG A 112 -13.47 17.74 9.27
CA ARG A 112 -13.05 16.69 10.21
C ARG A 112 -13.79 15.37 10.04
N LYS A 113 -14.21 15.06 8.83
CA LYS A 113 -14.79 13.77 8.47
C LYS A 113 -13.73 12.85 7.86
N LYS A 114 -13.89 11.56 8.05
CA LYS A 114 -13.02 10.56 7.40
C LYS A 114 -13.11 10.70 5.87
N MET A 115 -11.97 10.79 5.22
CA MET A 115 -11.91 10.80 3.76
C MET A 115 -12.22 9.41 3.20
N SER A 116 -13.09 9.35 2.19
CA SER A 116 -13.37 8.12 1.45
C SER A 116 -13.72 8.42 -0.01
N LYS A 117 -13.35 7.51 -0.91
CA LYS A 117 -13.68 7.64 -2.34
C LYS A 117 -15.18 7.68 -2.58
N SER A 118 -15.96 6.92 -1.80
CA SER A 118 -17.42 6.87 -1.91
C SER A 118 -18.11 8.19 -1.50
N GLN A 119 -17.48 8.98 -0.64
CA GLN A 119 -18.00 10.29 -0.22
C GLN A 119 -17.50 11.45 -1.10
N GLY A 120 -16.52 11.20 -1.97
CA GLY A 120 -15.96 12.20 -2.87
C GLY A 120 -15.16 13.32 -2.16
N ASN A 121 -14.80 13.13 -0.88
CA ASN A 121 -14.11 14.14 -0.05
C ASN A 121 -12.60 13.88 0.09
N VAL A 122 -12.04 13.08 -0.81
CA VAL A 122 -10.61 12.77 -0.80
C VAL A 122 -9.81 13.94 -1.37
N VAL A 123 -8.83 14.42 -0.61
CA VAL A 123 -7.83 15.39 -1.08
C VAL A 123 -6.53 14.63 -1.35
N THR A 124 -6.08 14.67 -2.62
CA THR A 124 -4.81 14.06 -3.02
C THR A 124 -3.65 15.05 -2.89
N PRO A 125 -2.39 14.58 -2.75
CA PRO A 125 -1.25 15.48 -2.58
C PRO A 125 -0.86 16.27 -3.84
N GLU A 126 -1.19 15.77 -5.05
CA GLU A 126 -0.74 16.39 -6.30
C GLU A 126 -1.17 17.86 -6.44
N PRO A 127 -2.45 18.24 -6.30
CA PRO A 127 -2.85 19.64 -6.39
C PRO A 127 -2.21 20.51 -5.31
N LEU A 128 -1.92 19.94 -4.15
CA LEU A 128 -1.27 20.65 -3.05
C LEU A 128 0.22 20.90 -3.33
N ILE A 129 0.88 19.94 -3.96
CA ILE A 129 2.27 20.09 -4.40
C ILE A 129 2.38 21.18 -5.46
N ASP A 130 1.46 21.22 -6.42
CA ASP A 130 1.42 22.24 -7.47
C ASP A 130 1.17 23.64 -6.90
N GLN A 131 0.26 23.76 -5.93
CA GLN A 131 -0.12 25.04 -5.35
C GLN A 131 0.89 25.56 -4.32
N PHE A 132 1.40 24.71 -3.44
CA PHE A 132 2.20 25.12 -2.27
C PHE A 132 3.66 24.68 -2.32
N GLY A 133 3.98 23.68 -3.14
CA GLY A 133 5.27 23.01 -3.20
C GLY A 133 5.38 21.79 -2.29
N ALA A 134 6.26 20.86 -2.63
CA ALA A 134 6.44 19.59 -1.93
C ALA A 134 6.85 19.75 -0.45
N ASP A 135 7.69 20.73 -0.14
CA ASP A 135 8.14 20.99 1.24
C ASP A 135 7.00 21.39 2.17
N CYS A 136 5.97 22.05 1.64
CA CYS A 136 4.79 22.43 2.42
C CYS A 136 3.96 21.22 2.79
N VAL A 137 3.78 20.28 1.85
CA VAL A 137 3.08 19.01 2.09
C VAL A 137 3.86 18.16 3.09
N ARG A 138 5.17 18.08 2.96
CA ARG A 138 6.06 17.39 3.91
C ARG A 138 6.00 18.02 5.30
N TYR A 139 5.97 19.34 5.39
CA TYR A 139 5.83 20.05 6.67
C TYR A 139 4.49 19.71 7.35
N TRP A 140 3.39 19.71 6.61
CA TRP A 140 2.08 19.32 7.12
C TRP A 140 2.11 17.87 7.63
N ALA A 141 2.64 16.94 6.85
CA ALA A 141 2.75 15.53 7.24
C ALA A 141 3.64 15.34 8.48
N GLY A 142 4.77 16.05 8.55
CA GLY A 142 5.71 16.00 9.69
C GLY A 142 5.17 16.58 10.99
N ARG A 143 4.07 17.35 10.96
CA ARG A 143 3.38 17.83 12.16
C ARG A 143 2.37 16.82 12.75
N ALA A 144 2.04 15.79 11.99
CA ALA A 144 1.12 14.75 12.45
C ALA A 144 1.69 14.06 13.70
N ARG A 145 0.79 13.67 14.61
CA ARG A 145 1.14 12.87 15.79
C ARG A 145 0.78 11.42 15.56
N VAL A 146 1.63 10.53 16.02
CA VAL A 146 1.34 9.09 16.01
C VAL A 146 0.10 8.82 16.85
N GLY A 147 -0.81 7.99 16.34
CA GLY A 147 -2.04 7.59 17.02
C GLY A 147 -3.15 8.65 17.12
N VAL A 148 -2.98 9.79 16.44
CA VAL A 148 -3.96 10.89 16.45
C VAL A 148 -4.38 11.23 15.03
N ASP A 149 -5.68 11.49 14.83
CA ASP A 149 -6.21 11.93 13.55
C ASP A 149 -5.68 13.33 13.19
N THR A 150 -5.39 13.53 11.91
CA THR A 150 -4.85 14.79 11.38
C THR A 150 -5.82 15.36 10.36
N ALA A 151 -6.40 16.51 10.66
CA ALA A 151 -7.27 17.20 9.71
C ALA A 151 -6.45 17.92 8.62
N PHE A 152 -7.01 17.92 7.42
CA PHE A 152 -6.52 18.79 6.35
C PHE A 152 -6.70 20.26 6.77
N ASP A 153 -5.62 21.05 6.68
CA ASP A 153 -5.63 22.46 7.05
C ASP A 153 -4.69 23.24 6.12
N GLU A 154 -5.29 24.02 5.24
CA GLU A 154 -4.57 24.83 4.26
C GLU A 154 -3.63 25.89 4.91
N GLN A 155 -3.98 26.37 6.10
CA GLN A 155 -3.12 27.34 6.81
C GLN A 155 -1.77 26.73 7.20
N VAL A 156 -1.74 25.43 7.48
CA VAL A 156 -0.49 24.74 7.79
C VAL A 156 0.45 24.71 6.58
N PHE A 157 -0.09 24.54 5.36
CA PHE A 157 0.72 24.60 4.13
C PHE A 157 1.33 26.00 3.94
N LYS A 158 0.56 27.06 4.22
CA LYS A 158 1.07 28.46 4.15
C LYS A 158 2.18 28.71 5.18
N VAL A 159 2.08 28.11 6.37
CA VAL A 159 3.14 28.16 7.39
C VAL A 159 4.39 27.42 6.90
N GLY A 160 4.23 26.23 6.33
CA GLY A 160 5.32 25.45 5.73
C GLY A 160 6.05 26.21 4.64
N LYS A 161 5.32 26.88 3.75
CA LYS A 161 5.91 27.73 2.69
C LYS A 161 6.76 28.85 3.25
N ARG A 162 6.27 29.53 4.27
CA ARG A 162 7.04 30.59 4.95
C ARG A 162 8.32 30.06 5.59
N LEU A 163 8.25 28.87 6.23
CA LEU A 163 9.42 28.22 6.83
C LEU A 163 10.45 27.85 5.76
N ALA A 164 10.04 27.15 4.71
CA ALA A 164 10.92 26.75 3.61
C ALA A 164 11.62 27.97 2.98
N THR A 165 10.88 29.05 2.71
CA THR A 165 11.44 30.30 2.19
C THR A 165 12.47 30.95 3.14
N LYS A 166 12.18 30.96 4.45
CA LYS A 166 13.12 31.51 5.44
C LYS A 166 14.39 30.66 5.51
N MET A 167 14.28 29.32 5.52
CA MET A 167 15.46 28.46 5.53
C MET A 167 16.31 28.64 4.28
N PHE A 168 15.70 28.70 3.11
CA PHE A 168 16.39 28.93 1.85
C PHE A 168 17.12 30.31 1.83
N ASN A 169 16.46 31.36 2.31
CA ASN A 169 17.08 32.69 2.35
C ASN A 169 18.21 32.77 3.39
N ALA A 170 18.10 32.04 4.49
CA ALA A 170 19.17 32.01 5.50
C ALA A 170 20.39 31.17 5.08
N SER A 171 20.23 30.29 4.07
CA SER A 171 21.33 29.48 3.53
C SER A 171 22.12 30.14 2.41
N LYS A 172 21.68 31.32 1.94
CA LYS A 172 22.40 32.18 0.98
C LYS A 172 23.43 33.07 1.67
#